data_d105a3f96a4384973ecc1e002e13c8ed
#
_entry.id   d105a3f96a4384973ecc1e002e13c8ed
#
_cell.length_a   1.000
_cell.length_b   1.000
_cell.length_c   1.000
_cell.angle_alpha   90.00
_cell.angle_beta   90.00
_cell.angle_gamma   90.00
#
_symmetry.space_group_name_H-M   'P 1'
#
loop_
_entity.id
_entity.type
_entity.pdbx_description
1 polymer ?
#
loop_
_entity_poly.entity_id
_entity_poly.type
_entity_poly.pdbx_seq_one_letter_code
_entity_poly.pdbx_strand_id
1 'polypeptide(L)'
;MESIDSVRILVGTTTFSSKEDAVSAIDQLVRKNLAKCGQVDGPIESHYIWEGEKQVTLEWRVTLKFSHANKKNLETELKANHPYDIQQWVVWEAKAEVKYGSWVNSGPD
;
A
#
# COMPACT_ATOMS: atom_id res chain seq x y z
N MET A 1 -2.70 -13.83 23.62
CA MET A 1 -4.01 -13.19 23.60
C MET A 1 -3.89 -11.76 23.09
N GLU A 2 -4.78 -11.38 22.19
CA GLU A 2 -4.81 -10.02 21.70
C GLU A 2 -5.24 -9.04 22.78
N SER A 3 -4.63 -7.87 22.76
CA SER A 3 -5.08 -6.77 23.60
C SER A 3 -6.43 -6.25 23.11
N ILE A 4 -7.34 -5.94 24.02
CA ILE A 4 -8.60 -5.30 23.67
C ILE A 4 -8.38 -3.86 23.21
N ASP A 5 -7.16 -3.32 23.39
CA ASP A 5 -6.81 -1.95 23.00
C ASP A 5 -6.28 -1.87 21.56
N SER A 6 -6.32 -2.97 20.83
CA SER A 6 -5.84 -3.00 19.46
C SER A 6 -6.75 -3.84 18.59
N VAL A 7 -6.73 -3.51 17.30
CA VAL A 7 -7.38 -4.32 16.26
C VAL A 7 -6.36 -4.55 15.14
N ARG A 8 -6.55 -5.62 14.39
CA ARG A 8 -5.63 -5.95 13.29
C ARG A 8 -6.10 -5.31 12.00
N ILE A 9 -5.13 -4.74 11.29
CA ILE A 9 -5.32 -4.19 9.95
C ILE A 9 -4.24 -4.75 9.05
N LEU A 10 -4.37 -4.55 7.75
CA LEU A 10 -3.30 -4.83 6.81
C LEU A 10 -2.61 -3.54 6.41
N VAL A 11 -1.29 -3.63 6.26
CA VAL A 11 -0.45 -2.56 5.72
C VAL A 11 0.30 -3.14 4.54
N GLY A 12 0.33 -2.42 3.43
CA GLY A 12 1.05 -2.86 2.24
C GLY A 12 1.85 -1.72 1.63
N THR A 13 2.99 -2.06 1.03
CA THR A 13 3.83 -1.07 0.37
C THR A 13 4.12 -1.46 -1.07
N THR A 14 4.19 -0.45 -1.92
CA THR A 14 4.63 -0.56 -3.30
C THR A 14 5.41 0.70 -3.66
N THR A 15 6.08 0.69 -4.81
CA THR A 15 6.85 1.83 -5.28
C THR A 15 6.48 2.17 -6.71
N PHE A 16 6.66 3.44 -7.07
CA PHE A 16 6.42 3.97 -8.40
C PHE A 16 7.59 4.85 -8.83
N SER A 17 7.82 4.94 -10.13
CA SER A 17 8.92 5.76 -10.67
C SER A 17 8.60 7.25 -10.71
N SER A 18 7.34 7.63 -10.49
CA SER A 18 6.96 9.03 -10.42
C SER A 18 5.99 9.26 -9.27
N LYS A 19 6.01 10.47 -8.73
CA LYS A 19 5.07 10.88 -7.69
C LYS A 19 3.64 10.89 -8.24
N GLU A 20 3.48 11.30 -9.49
CA GLU A 20 2.16 11.36 -10.13
C GLU A 20 1.49 9.99 -10.18
N ASP A 21 2.24 8.96 -10.56
CA ASP A 21 1.70 7.59 -10.61
C ASP A 21 1.36 7.10 -9.20
N ALA A 22 2.20 7.40 -8.22
CA ALA A 22 1.96 7.03 -6.83
C ALA A 22 0.67 7.67 -6.29
N VAL A 23 0.51 8.96 -6.52
CA VAL A 23 -0.68 9.70 -6.07
C VAL A 23 -1.94 9.20 -6.78
N SER A 24 -1.84 8.94 -8.09
CA SER A 24 -2.96 8.42 -8.86
C SER A 24 -3.41 7.06 -8.34
N ALA A 25 -2.47 6.18 -8.02
CA ALA A 25 -2.78 4.86 -7.46
C ALA A 25 -3.50 4.98 -6.11
N ILE A 26 -3.00 5.83 -5.22
CA ILE A 26 -3.64 6.07 -3.93
C ILE A 26 -5.06 6.60 -4.12
N ASP A 27 -5.21 7.61 -4.98
CA ASP A 27 -6.51 8.24 -5.21
C ASP A 27 -7.54 7.22 -5.67
N GLN A 28 -7.18 6.36 -6.62
CA GLN A 28 -8.08 5.33 -7.13
C GLN A 28 -8.48 4.32 -6.04
N LEU A 29 -7.51 3.84 -5.30
CA LEU A 29 -7.76 2.81 -4.28
C LEU A 29 -8.61 3.35 -3.14
N VAL A 30 -8.37 4.58 -2.72
CA VAL A 30 -9.14 5.22 -1.64
C VAL A 30 -10.55 5.53 -2.11
N ARG A 31 -10.72 6.10 -3.31
CA ARG A 31 -12.05 6.41 -3.84
C ARG A 31 -12.91 5.17 -4.06
N LYS A 32 -12.29 4.05 -4.40
CA LYS A 32 -13.00 2.77 -4.59
C LYS A 32 -13.23 2.03 -3.27
N ASN A 33 -12.88 2.63 -2.15
CA ASN A 33 -13.02 2.04 -0.81
C ASN A 33 -12.25 0.73 -0.64
N LEU A 34 -11.16 0.55 -1.38
CA LEU A 34 -10.30 -0.62 -1.27
C LEU A 34 -9.21 -0.41 -0.22
N ALA A 35 -8.72 0.82 -0.08
CA ALA A 35 -7.85 1.23 1.01
C ALA A 35 -8.50 2.39 1.75
N LYS A 36 -8.39 2.39 3.07
CA LYS A 36 -8.95 3.48 3.86
C LYS A 36 -8.01 4.67 3.92
N CYS A 37 -6.71 4.39 3.84
CA CYS A 37 -5.67 5.41 3.92
C CYS A 37 -4.53 5.03 3.00
N GLY A 38 -3.97 6.03 2.32
CA GLY A 38 -2.77 5.87 1.53
C GLY A 38 -1.85 7.05 1.76
N GLN A 39 -0.57 6.76 1.87
CA GLN A 39 0.45 7.79 2.10
C GLN A 39 1.57 7.59 1.10
N VAL A 40 2.15 8.70 0.64
CA VAL A 40 3.28 8.65 -0.30
C VAL A 40 4.48 9.36 0.34
N ASP A 41 5.64 8.73 0.21
CA ASP A 41 6.90 9.38 0.57
C ASP A 41 7.93 9.16 -0.54
N GLY A 42 8.84 10.10 -0.66
CA GLY A 42 9.88 10.07 -1.67
C GLY A 42 10.37 11.47 -2.02
N PRO A 43 11.33 11.55 -2.95
CA PRO A 43 11.92 10.39 -3.61
C PRO A 43 12.82 9.60 -2.67
N ILE A 44 12.81 8.29 -2.84
CA ILE A 44 13.72 7.39 -2.13
C ILE A 44 14.69 6.78 -3.14
N GLU A 45 15.90 6.50 -2.67
CA GLU A 45 16.91 5.88 -3.51
C GLU A 45 16.86 4.38 -3.34
N SER A 46 16.50 3.68 -4.42
CA SER A 46 16.35 2.23 -4.41
C SER A 46 17.55 1.59 -5.10
N HIS A 47 18.17 0.64 -4.43
CA HIS A 47 19.31 -0.11 -4.93
C HIS A 47 18.90 -1.56 -5.14
N TYR A 48 19.14 -2.09 -6.33
CA TYR A 48 18.72 -3.48 -6.63
C TYR A 48 19.53 -4.02 -7.82
N ILE A 49 19.42 -5.32 -8.01
CA ILE A 49 20.00 -6.00 -9.17
C ILE A 49 18.86 -6.33 -10.13
N TRP A 50 19.03 -5.96 -11.38
CA TRP A 50 18.06 -6.26 -12.44
C TRP A 50 18.83 -6.80 -13.65
N GLU A 51 18.47 -7.99 -14.10
CA GLU A 51 19.12 -8.65 -15.24
C GLU A 51 20.65 -8.70 -15.09
N GLY A 52 21.10 -9.00 -13.89
CA GLY A 52 22.53 -9.15 -13.58
C GLY A 52 23.28 -7.85 -13.33
N GLU A 53 22.63 -6.70 -13.47
CA GLU A 53 23.28 -5.41 -13.31
C GLU A 53 22.76 -4.63 -12.11
N LYS A 54 23.67 -3.92 -11.45
CA LYS A 54 23.32 -3.05 -10.33
C LYS A 54 22.58 -1.81 -10.85
N GLN A 55 21.43 -1.56 -10.24
CA GLN A 55 20.63 -0.38 -10.56
C GLN A 55 20.50 0.50 -9.32
N VAL A 56 20.43 1.80 -9.55
CA VAL A 56 20.04 2.79 -8.54
C VAL A 56 19.02 3.71 -9.18
N THR A 57 17.82 3.76 -8.61
CA THR A 57 16.75 4.59 -9.16
C THR A 57 16.06 5.37 -8.06
N LEU A 58 15.44 6.48 -8.43
CA LEU A 58 14.59 7.23 -7.51
C LEU A 58 13.16 6.71 -7.65
N GLU A 59 12.53 6.47 -6.52
CA GLU A 59 11.16 5.98 -6.47
C GLU A 59 10.35 6.71 -5.42
N TRP A 60 9.03 6.61 -5.54
CA TRP A 60 8.08 7.09 -4.54
C TRP A 60 7.38 5.89 -3.94
N ARG A 61 7.41 5.79 -2.62
CA ARG A 61 6.80 4.68 -1.91
C ARG A 61 5.38 5.03 -1.50
N VAL A 62 4.46 4.10 -1.77
CA VAL A 62 3.08 4.18 -1.31
C VAL A 62 2.90 3.18 -0.18
N THR A 63 2.32 3.64 0.92
CA THR A 63 1.92 2.79 2.03
C THR A 63 0.40 2.85 2.14
N LEU A 64 -0.23 1.68 2.08
CA LEU A 64 -1.68 1.54 2.13
C LEU A 64 -2.10 0.86 3.42
N LYS A 65 -3.22 1.31 4.00
CA LYS A 65 -3.81 0.67 5.17
C LYS A 65 -5.23 0.26 4.81
N PHE A 66 -5.54 -1.00 5.01
CA PHE A 66 -6.78 -1.57 4.52
C PHE A 66 -7.21 -2.77 5.36
N SER A 67 -8.45 -3.21 5.16
CA SER A 67 -9.01 -4.35 5.88
C SER A 67 -8.66 -5.67 5.18
N HIS A 68 -8.69 -6.75 5.94
CA HIS A 68 -8.53 -8.10 5.38
C HIS A 68 -9.59 -8.37 4.31
N ALA A 69 -10.82 -7.87 4.51
CA ALA A 69 -11.90 -8.08 3.56
C ALA A 69 -11.62 -7.52 2.18
N ASN A 70 -10.82 -6.44 2.10
CA ASN A 70 -10.53 -5.76 0.84
C ASN A 70 -9.24 -6.23 0.16
N LYS A 71 -8.49 -7.12 0.80
CA LYS A 71 -7.15 -7.49 0.31
C LYS A 71 -7.16 -7.96 -1.13
N LYS A 72 -8.02 -8.91 -1.45
CA LYS A 72 -8.06 -9.51 -2.79
C LYS A 72 -8.41 -8.47 -3.85
N ASN A 73 -9.42 -7.67 -3.62
CA ASN A 73 -9.85 -6.67 -4.58
C ASN A 73 -8.83 -5.54 -4.73
N LEU A 74 -8.21 -5.14 -3.62
CA LEU A 74 -7.14 -4.14 -3.66
C LEU A 74 -5.96 -4.65 -4.48
N GLU A 75 -5.53 -5.87 -4.25
CA GLU A 75 -4.40 -6.45 -4.96
C GLU A 75 -4.66 -6.60 -6.45
N THR A 76 -5.88 -6.99 -6.81
CA THR A 76 -6.28 -7.08 -8.21
C THR A 76 -6.23 -5.72 -8.89
N GLU A 77 -6.77 -4.70 -8.25
CA GLU A 77 -6.79 -3.34 -8.79
C GLU A 77 -5.37 -2.76 -8.90
N LEU A 78 -4.56 -2.94 -7.86
CA LEU A 78 -3.20 -2.45 -7.86
C LEU A 78 -2.38 -3.10 -8.98
N LYS A 79 -2.48 -4.41 -9.12
CA LYS A 79 -1.74 -5.15 -10.14
C LYS A 79 -2.15 -4.72 -11.54
N ALA A 80 -3.44 -4.50 -11.77
CA ALA A 80 -3.95 -4.13 -13.08
C ALA A 80 -3.45 -2.76 -13.55
N ASN A 81 -3.17 -1.85 -12.61
CA ASN A 81 -2.84 -0.46 -12.91
C ASN A 81 -1.40 -0.07 -12.60
N HIS A 82 -0.59 -1.01 -12.12
CA HIS A 82 0.81 -0.71 -11.83
C HIS A 82 1.64 -0.76 -13.12
N PRO A 83 2.50 0.26 -13.36
CA PRO A 83 3.27 0.32 -14.61
C PRO A 83 4.46 -0.64 -14.68
N TYR A 84 4.90 -1.20 -13.55
CA TYR A 84 6.05 -2.10 -13.53
C TYR A 84 5.68 -3.53 -13.93
N ASP A 85 6.55 -4.22 -14.65
CA ASP A 85 6.40 -5.64 -14.95
C ASP A 85 6.43 -6.47 -13.68
N ILE A 86 7.41 -6.17 -12.81
CA ILE A 86 7.49 -6.77 -11.48
C ILE A 86 7.32 -5.64 -10.48
N GLN A 87 6.15 -5.58 -9.86
CA GLN A 87 5.85 -4.55 -8.88
C GLN A 87 6.28 -5.00 -7.49
N GLN A 88 6.87 -4.12 -6.72
CA GLN A 88 7.07 -4.36 -5.31
C GLN A 88 5.70 -4.37 -4.64
N TRP A 89 5.39 -5.43 -3.95
CA TRP A 89 4.17 -5.49 -3.15
C TRP A 89 4.43 -6.35 -1.93
N VAL A 90 4.47 -5.72 -0.78
CA VAL A 90 4.70 -6.40 0.49
C VAL A 90 3.56 -6.05 1.43
N VAL A 91 2.93 -7.06 2.00
CA VAL A 91 1.79 -6.91 2.89
C VAL A 91 2.11 -7.57 4.22
N TRP A 92 1.74 -6.92 5.31
CA TRP A 92 1.85 -7.51 6.63
C TRP A 92 0.65 -7.11 7.48
N GLU A 93 0.41 -7.92 8.51
CA GLU A 93 -0.63 -7.63 9.47
C GLU A 93 -0.05 -6.77 10.57
N ALA A 94 -0.77 -5.72 10.95
CA ALA A 94 -0.35 -4.80 11.98
C ALA A 94 -1.43 -4.65 13.03
N LYS A 95 -1.00 -4.41 14.26
CA LYS A 95 -1.90 -4.04 15.36
C LYS A 95 -2.06 -2.53 15.34
N ALA A 96 -3.30 -2.06 15.33
CA ALA A 96 -3.59 -0.64 15.33
C ALA A 96 -4.39 -0.30 16.58
N GLU A 97 -4.29 0.95 17.01
CA GLU A 97 -5.11 1.47 18.10
C GLU A 97 -6.60 1.27 17.74
N VAL A 98 -7.44 1.00 18.72
CA VAL A 98 -8.83 0.56 18.49
C VAL A 98 -9.62 1.50 17.60
N LYS A 99 -9.57 2.80 17.86
CA LYS A 99 -10.36 3.75 17.08
C LYS A 99 -9.86 3.83 15.63
N TYR A 100 -8.56 3.93 15.48
CA TYR A 100 -7.95 4.01 14.15
C TYR A 100 -8.16 2.71 13.38
N GLY A 101 -7.87 1.58 14.00
CA GLY A 101 -8.02 0.28 13.35
C GLY A 101 -9.46 -0.03 12.99
N SER A 102 -10.40 0.32 13.88
CA SER A 102 -11.82 0.15 13.59
C SER A 102 -12.26 1.00 12.40
N TRP A 103 -11.73 2.21 12.30
CA TRP A 103 -11.99 3.07 11.16
C TRP A 103 -11.42 2.48 9.87
N VAL A 104 -10.18 1.96 9.90
CA VAL A 104 -9.57 1.30 8.73
C VAL A 104 -10.44 0.12 8.27
N ASN A 105 -10.97 -0.64 9.21
CA ASN A 105 -11.78 -1.83 8.91
C ASN A 105 -13.24 -1.51 8.61
N SER A 106 -13.67 -0.27 8.76
CA SER A 106 -15.06 0.11 8.50
C SER A 106 -15.33 0.14 6.99
N GLY A 107 -16.60 0.05 6.64
CA GLY A 107 -17.03 0.23 5.27
C GLY A 107 -16.96 1.69 4.84
N PRO A 108 -17.52 2.01 3.66
CA PRO A 108 -17.56 3.39 3.18
C PRO A 108 -18.21 4.33 4.18
N ASP A 109 -17.63 5.51 4.33
CA ASP A 109 -18.19 6.54 5.20
C ASP A 109 -19.43 7.20 4.59
#